data_0bdb016581d957735622526abaf57bc8
#
_entry.id   0bdb016581d957735622526abaf57bc8
#
_cell.length_a   1.000
_cell.length_b   1.000
_cell.length_c   1.000
_cell.angle_alpha   90.00
_cell.angle_beta   90.00
_cell.angle_gamma   90.00
#
_symmetry.space_group_name_H-M   'P 1'
#
loop_
_entity.id
_entity.type
_entity.pdbx_description
1 polymer ?
#
loop_
_entity_poly.entity_id
_entity_poly.type
_entity_poly.pdbx_seq_one_letter_code
_entity_poly.pdbx_strand_id
1 'polypeptide(L)'
;MQIRLANPRGFCAGVDRAIEIVNRALDVFGAPIYVRHEVVHNKFVVDNLRERGAIFVDELEEVPDDKLVIFSAHGVSQAVQNEAARRGLKVFDATCPLVTKVHLEVMKYSRDGRECILIGHQGHPEVEGTMGQYDHSSGGEIYLVEDEKDVANLRVKDPSKLSYVTQTTLSMDDTARVIDALRENFPEIQGPRKDDICYATQNRQDAVKQLAGDCDLMLVVGSPNSSNSNRLRELAERMGTPAYLIDKASQIESEWLDGKRSVGVTAGASAPEVLVNDVISRLRELGGDLPEEIAGREENIVFSMPRELRIDAVDVS
;
A
#
# COMPACT_ATOMS: atom_id res chain seq x y z
N MET A 1 -4.22 -1.77 -32.59
CA MET A 1 -4.19 -2.52 -31.29
C MET A 1 -5.01 -1.74 -30.28
N GLN A 2 -6.06 -2.34 -29.72
CA GLN A 2 -6.91 -1.69 -28.73
C GLN A 2 -6.16 -1.45 -27.42
N ILE A 3 -6.31 -0.26 -26.83
CA ILE A 3 -5.80 0.07 -25.50
C ILE A 3 -7.00 0.16 -24.55
N ARG A 4 -7.05 -0.67 -23.51
CA ARG A 4 -8.15 -0.72 -22.55
C ARG A 4 -7.64 -0.35 -21.16
N LEU A 5 -8.30 0.59 -20.50
CA LEU A 5 -7.88 1.11 -19.20
C LEU A 5 -8.74 0.54 -18.07
N ALA A 6 -8.09 0.03 -17.03
CA ALA A 6 -8.77 -0.35 -15.80
C ALA A 6 -9.36 0.88 -15.08
N ASN A 7 -10.51 0.70 -14.45
CA ASN A 7 -11.13 1.72 -13.60
C ASN A 7 -11.72 1.05 -12.34
N PRO A 8 -11.29 1.45 -11.11
CA PRO A 8 -10.26 2.46 -10.83
C PRO A 8 -8.82 1.95 -11.06
N ARG A 9 -7.89 2.89 -11.17
CA ARG A 9 -6.44 2.68 -11.24
C ARG A 9 -5.72 3.84 -10.55
N GLY A 10 -4.41 3.68 -10.33
CA GLY A 10 -3.54 4.75 -9.82
C GLY A 10 -3.85 5.17 -8.38
N PHE A 11 -3.52 6.39 -8.02
CA PHE A 11 -3.54 6.88 -6.64
C PHE A 11 -4.85 6.60 -5.88
N CYS A 12 -4.70 6.25 -4.60
CA CYS A 12 -5.79 6.15 -3.64
C CYS A 12 -5.73 7.29 -2.62
N ALA A 13 -6.82 7.52 -1.90
CA ALA A 13 -6.89 8.61 -0.90
C ALA A 13 -5.79 8.54 0.18
N GLY A 14 -5.32 7.35 0.57
CA GLY A 14 -4.23 7.18 1.52
C GLY A 14 -2.89 7.66 0.98
N VAL A 15 -2.61 7.33 -0.27
CA VAL A 15 -1.41 7.74 -1.01
C VAL A 15 -1.43 9.25 -1.26
N ASP A 16 -2.51 9.79 -1.79
CA ASP A 16 -2.67 11.23 -2.03
C ASP A 16 -2.41 12.02 -0.75
N ARG A 17 -3.04 11.61 0.35
CA ARG A 17 -2.84 12.26 1.64
C ARG A 17 -1.38 12.20 2.09
N ALA A 18 -0.70 11.06 1.97
CA ALA A 18 0.67 10.91 2.44
C ALA A 18 1.65 11.78 1.64
N ILE A 19 1.51 11.81 0.32
CA ILE A 19 2.31 12.66 -0.56
C ILE A 19 2.05 14.14 -0.26
N GLU A 20 0.79 14.53 -0.09
CA GLU A 20 0.43 15.92 0.21
C GLU A 20 0.96 16.37 1.58
N ILE A 21 1.03 15.49 2.59
CA ILE A 21 1.67 15.79 3.89
C ILE A 21 3.14 16.18 3.68
N VAL A 22 3.90 15.43 2.88
CA VAL A 22 5.31 15.77 2.61
C VAL A 22 5.42 17.08 1.84
N ASN A 23 4.61 17.26 0.80
CA ASN A 23 4.58 18.47 0.00
C ASN A 23 4.29 19.71 0.86
N ARG A 24 3.25 19.66 1.68
CA ARG A 24 2.88 20.77 2.58
C ARG A 24 3.93 21.02 3.65
N ALA A 25 4.54 19.98 4.19
CA ALA A 25 5.63 20.16 5.14
C ALA A 25 6.82 20.88 4.51
N LEU A 26 7.19 20.54 3.26
CA LEU A 26 8.23 21.26 2.50
C LEU A 26 7.85 22.72 2.25
N ASP A 27 6.59 23.01 1.93
CA ASP A 27 6.11 24.37 1.65
C ASP A 27 6.07 25.23 2.93
N VAL A 28 5.65 24.66 4.07
CA VAL A 28 5.47 25.39 5.34
C VAL A 28 6.75 25.52 6.13
N PHE A 29 7.56 24.47 6.22
CA PHE A 29 8.75 24.42 7.08
C PHE A 29 10.06 24.54 6.30
N GLY A 30 10.02 24.41 4.97
CA GLY A 30 11.21 24.41 4.13
C GLY A 30 12.01 23.10 4.21
N ALA A 31 12.90 22.93 3.26
CA ALA A 31 13.83 21.78 3.23
C ALA A 31 14.99 21.98 4.23
N PRO A 32 15.60 20.91 4.74
CA PRO A 32 15.22 19.51 4.52
C PRO A 32 14.10 19.03 5.44
N ILE A 33 13.26 18.12 4.91
CA ILE A 33 12.27 17.38 5.68
C ILE A 33 12.66 15.90 5.65
N TYR A 34 12.71 15.24 6.80
CA TYR A 34 13.07 13.84 6.89
C TYR A 34 11.81 12.96 6.78
N VAL A 35 11.89 11.88 6.04
CA VAL A 35 10.78 10.92 5.85
C VAL A 35 11.30 9.54 6.17
N ARG A 36 10.71 8.88 7.18
CA ARG A 36 11.09 7.53 7.55
C ARG A 36 10.47 6.54 6.58
N HIS A 37 11.33 5.79 5.87
CA HIS A 37 11.05 4.96 4.71
C HIS A 37 10.50 5.76 3.54
N GLU A 38 10.35 5.14 2.37
CA GLU A 38 9.62 5.75 1.26
C GLU A 38 8.20 6.10 1.69
N VAL A 39 7.76 7.33 1.42
CA VAL A 39 6.42 7.77 1.83
C VAL A 39 5.33 6.87 1.27
N VAL A 40 5.52 6.41 0.04
CA VAL A 40 4.77 5.37 -0.68
C VAL A 40 5.74 4.63 -1.60
N HIS A 41 5.43 3.39 -1.95
CA HIS A 41 6.28 2.58 -2.84
C HIS A 41 6.08 2.97 -4.31
N ASN A 42 6.67 4.08 -4.72
CA ASN A 42 6.75 4.51 -6.10
C ASN A 42 7.99 5.37 -6.33
N LYS A 43 8.89 4.87 -7.19
CA LYS A 43 10.17 5.53 -7.48
C LYS A 43 10.02 6.95 -8.00
N PHE A 44 9.10 7.20 -8.91
CA PHE A 44 8.85 8.53 -9.47
C PHE A 44 8.44 9.54 -8.39
N VAL A 45 7.54 9.14 -7.50
CA VAL A 45 7.07 9.97 -6.37
C VAL A 45 8.22 10.28 -5.42
N VAL A 46 8.98 9.25 -5.03
CA VAL A 46 10.12 9.38 -4.11
C VAL A 46 11.19 10.31 -4.69
N ASP A 47 11.55 10.13 -5.96
CA ASP A 47 12.55 10.95 -6.63
C ASP A 47 12.10 12.42 -6.74
N ASN A 48 10.85 12.68 -7.07
CA ASN A 48 10.29 14.02 -7.12
C ASN A 48 10.32 14.72 -5.75
N LEU A 49 9.99 14.00 -4.69
CA LEU A 49 10.07 14.57 -3.33
C LEU A 49 11.52 14.82 -2.87
N ARG A 50 12.48 13.96 -3.29
CA ARG A 50 13.92 14.19 -3.06
C ARG A 50 14.41 15.46 -3.74
N GLU A 51 14.01 15.69 -4.99
CA GLU A 51 14.34 16.92 -5.74
C GLU A 51 13.80 18.17 -5.02
N ARG A 52 12.69 18.07 -4.32
CA ARG A 52 12.11 19.14 -3.51
C ARG A 52 12.79 19.31 -2.14
N GLY A 53 13.68 18.40 -1.74
CA GLY A 53 14.43 18.47 -0.50
C GLY A 53 13.93 17.55 0.63
N ALA A 54 13.13 16.53 0.31
CA ALA A 54 12.85 15.45 1.25
C ALA A 54 14.06 14.51 1.34
N ILE A 55 14.42 14.10 2.56
CA ILE A 55 15.49 13.16 2.87
C ILE A 55 14.82 11.89 3.41
N PHE A 56 14.93 10.81 2.66
CA PHE A 56 14.41 9.51 3.09
C PHE A 56 15.46 8.80 3.93
N VAL A 57 15.06 8.33 5.10
CA VAL A 57 15.89 7.60 6.07
C VAL A 57 15.23 6.28 6.43
N ASP A 58 16.03 5.31 6.81
CA ASP A 58 15.50 4.02 7.27
C ASP A 58 15.24 4.05 8.78
N GLU A 59 16.13 4.68 9.55
CA GLU A 59 16.02 4.73 11.00
C GLU A 59 16.01 6.17 11.54
N LEU A 60 15.39 6.36 12.73
CA LEU A 60 15.28 7.69 13.34
C LEU A 60 16.63 8.27 13.76
N GLU A 61 17.62 7.45 14.02
CA GLU A 61 18.99 7.85 14.38
C GLU A 61 19.64 8.69 13.27
N GLU A 62 19.21 8.53 12.03
CA GLU A 62 19.67 9.32 10.89
C GLU A 62 19.05 10.72 10.84
N VAL A 63 17.99 10.96 11.62
CA VAL A 63 17.32 12.27 11.72
C VAL A 63 18.06 13.11 12.77
N PRO A 64 18.63 14.27 12.44
CA PRO A 64 19.21 15.16 13.47
C PRO A 64 18.15 15.62 14.46
N ASP A 65 18.57 15.88 15.70
CA ASP A 65 17.71 16.54 16.67
C ASP A 65 17.24 17.89 16.13
N ASP A 66 16.11 18.39 16.58
CA ASP A 66 15.46 19.62 16.11
C ASP A 66 14.93 19.59 14.67
N LYS A 67 14.96 18.45 13.98
CA LYS A 67 14.38 18.31 12.65
C LYS A 67 12.98 17.71 12.68
N LEU A 68 12.26 17.99 11.59
CA LEU A 68 10.95 17.44 11.35
C LEU A 68 11.08 16.08 10.66
N VAL A 69 10.35 15.09 11.16
CA VAL A 69 10.24 13.76 10.53
C VAL A 69 8.79 13.45 10.17
N ILE A 70 8.61 12.79 9.05
CA ILE A 70 7.32 12.29 8.59
C ILE A 70 7.37 10.76 8.62
N PHE A 71 6.38 10.14 9.26
CA PHE A 71 6.16 8.69 9.16
C PHE A 71 5.42 8.38 7.87
N SER A 72 5.87 7.36 7.13
CA SER A 72 5.32 6.98 5.84
C SER A 72 3.86 6.48 5.91
N ALA A 73 3.21 6.32 4.77
CA ALA A 73 1.85 5.79 4.68
C ALA A 73 1.69 4.38 5.28
N HIS A 74 2.78 3.63 5.38
CA HIS A 74 2.81 2.25 5.90
C HIS A 74 2.67 2.16 7.42
N GLY A 75 2.84 3.26 8.13
CA GLY A 75 2.85 3.30 9.59
C GLY A 75 4.18 2.86 10.19
N VAL A 76 4.28 2.98 11.51
CA VAL A 76 5.49 2.65 12.27
C VAL A 76 5.11 1.92 13.56
N SER A 77 6.06 1.18 14.15
CA SER A 77 5.89 0.53 15.45
C SER A 77 5.73 1.52 16.60
N GLN A 78 5.19 1.07 17.74
CA GLN A 78 5.18 1.88 18.97
C GLN A 78 6.59 2.25 19.44
N ALA A 79 7.57 1.39 19.22
CA ALA A 79 8.97 1.67 19.56
C ALA A 79 9.48 2.92 18.82
N VAL A 80 9.21 3.02 17.52
CA VAL A 80 9.58 4.20 16.70
C VAL A 80 8.83 5.46 17.18
N GLN A 81 7.55 5.37 17.49
CA GLN A 81 6.77 6.50 18.03
C GLN A 81 7.34 7.00 19.37
N ASN A 82 7.64 6.05 20.27
CA ASN A 82 8.22 6.36 21.58
C ASN A 82 9.62 6.98 21.47
N GLU A 83 10.44 6.49 20.54
CA GLU A 83 11.77 7.03 20.30
C GLU A 83 11.69 8.46 19.74
N ALA A 84 10.81 8.72 18.78
CA ALA A 84 10.59 10.08 18.28
C ALA A 84 10.14 11.04 19.41
N ALA A 85 9.21 10.58 20.27
CA ALA A 85 8.73 11.35 21.41
C ALA A 85 9.86 11.58 22.44
N ARG A 86 10.66 10.56 22.77
CA ARG A 86 11.80 10.66 23.68
C ARG A 86 12.83 11.68 23.21
N ARG A 87 13.07 11.75 21.89
CA ARG A 87 13.99 12.72 21.28
C ARG A 87 13.37 14.10 21.08
N GLY A 88 12.07 14.28 21.32
CA GLY A 88 11.37 15.55 21.10
C GLY A 88 11.28 15.94 19.63
N LEU A 89 11.34 15.00 18.70
CA LEU A 89 11.23 15.28 17.27
C LEU A 89 9.83 15.82 16.95
N LYS A 90 9.77 16.80 16.04
CA LYS A 90 8.48 17.21 15.46
C LYS A 90 8.07 16.18 14.43
N VAL A 91 6.94 15.53 14.68
CA VAL A 91 6.44 14.40 13.84
C VAL A 91 5.16 14.81 13.13
N PHE A 92 5.08 14.56 11.81
CA PHE A 92 3.82 14.41 11.09
C PHE A 92 3.61 12.96 10.72
N ASP A 93 2.51 12.40 11.15
CA ASP A 93 2.16 11.02 10.86
C ASP A 93 1.32 10.93 9.57
N ALA A 94 1.96 10.44 8.49
CA ALA A 94 1.30 10.20 7.21
C ALA A 94 0.71 8.79 7.09
N THR A 95 0.73 7.98 8.15
CA THR A 95 0.11 6.65 8.17
C THR A 95 -1.30 6.70 7.59
N CYS A 96 -1.57 5.81 6.64
CA CYS A 96 -2.91 5.70 6.05
C CYS A 96 -3.94 5.37 7.16
N PRO A 97 -5.09 6.06 7.24
CA PRO A 97 -6.11 5.78 8.24
C PRO A 97 -6.59 4.33 8.25
N LEU A 98 -6.50 3.62 7.11
CA LEU A 98 -6.86 2.20 7.03
C LEU A 98 -5.78 1.29 7.64
N VAL A 99 -4.51 1.67 7.58
CA VAL A 99 -3.42 1.02 8.34
C VAL A 99 -3.57 1.33 9.83
N THR A 100 -3.88 2.58 10.19
CA THR A 100 -4.16 2.96 11.60
C THR A 100 -5.29 2.12 12.20
N LYS A 101 -6.33 1.78 11.40
CA LYS A 101 -7.39 0.87 11.86
C LYS A 101 -6.82 -0.49 12.29
N VAL A 102 -5.93 -1.10 11.47
CA VAL A 102 -5.30 -2.38 11.79
C VAL A 102 -4.44 -2.28 13.04
N HIS A 103 -3.64 -1.21 13.17
CA HIS A 103 -2.84 -0.93 14.38
C HIS A 103 -3.71 -0.89 15.64
N LEU A 104 -4.84 -0.18 15.59
CA LEU A 104 -5.76 -0.08 16.72
C LEU A 104 -6.40 -1.43 17.09
N GLU A 105 -6.67 -2.29 16.12
CA GLU A 105 -7.18 -3.64 16.35
C GLU A 105 -6.12 -4.51 17.05
N VAL A 106 -4.86 -4.49 16.59
CA VAL A 106 -3.74 -5.20 17.25
C VAL A 106 -3.55 -4.73 18.68
N MET A 107 -3.53 -3.40 18.90
CA MET A 107 -3.43 -2.84 20.26
C MET A 107 -4.61 -3.25 21.16
N LYS A 108 -5.80 -3.36 20.58
CA LYS A 108 -6.98 -3.83 21.34
C LYS A 108 -6.84 -5.31 21.68
N TYR A 109 -6.47 -6.17 20.73
CA TYR A 109 -6.28 -7.61 20.98
C TYR A 109 -5.24 -7.87 22.06
N SER A 110 -4.11 -7.16 22.00
CA SER A 110 -3.07 -7.21 23.03
C SER A 110 -3.64 -6.85 24.43
N ARG A 111 -4.37 -5.75 24.57
CA ARG A 111 -4.99 -5.33 25.84
C ARG A 111 -6.04 -6.32 26.36
N ASP A 112 -6.75 -6.98 25.44
CA ASP A 112 -7.76 -7.99 25.77
C ASP A 112 -7.10 -9.34 26.12
N GLY A 113 -5.75 -9.43 26.14
CA GLY A 113 -4.97 -10.65 26.42
C GLY A 113 -5.17 -11.72 25.36
N ARG A 114 -5.48 -11.32 24.12
CA ARG A 114 -5.64 -12.21 22.97
C ARG A 114 -4.33 -12.26 22.17
N GLU A 115 -3.94 -13.44 21.76
CA GLU A 115 -2.88 -13.59 20.76
C GLU A 115 -3.40 -13.13 19.41
N CYS A 116 -2.51 -12.61 18.57
CA CYS A 116 -2.87 -12.07 17.26
C CYS A 116 -2.08 -12.77 16.16
N ILE A 117 -2.71 -13.07 15.04
CA ILE A 117 -2.07 -13.51 13.80
C ILE A 117 -2.15 -12.36 12.81
N LEU A 118 -1.02 -11.93 12.28
CA LEU A 118 -0.96 -11.00 11.16
C LEU A 118 -0.73 -11.79 9.88
N ILE A 119 -1.66 -11.71 8.95
CA ILE A 119 -1.47 -12.21 7.58
C ILE A 119 -0.78 -11.10 6.79
N GLY A 120 0.44 -11.34 6.28
CA GLY A 120 1.22 -10.30 5.62
C GLY A 120 2.57 -10.80 5.13
N HIS A 121 3.28 -9.99 4.36
CA HIS A 121 4.59 -10.34 3.81
C HIS A 121 5.73 -9.88 4.71
N GLN A 122 6.60 -10.80 5.07
CA GLN A 122 7.79 -10.53 5.88
C GLN A 122 8.66 -9.42 5.24
N GLY A 123 9.18 -8.52 6.07
CA GLY A 123 10.03 -7.41 5.63
C GLY A 123 9.30 -6.24 4.98
N HIS A 124 7.96 -6.29 4.89
CA HIS A 124 7.20 -5.14 4.42
C HIS A 124 7.01 -4.11 5.54
N PRO A 125 7.25 -2.79 5.31
CA PRO A 125 7.17 -1.76 6.36
C PRO A 125 5.82 -1.72 7.11
N GLU A 126 4.69 -1.95 6.41
CA GLU A 126 3.37 -2.03 7.04
C GLU A 126 3.27 -3.21 8.01
N VAL A 127 3.87 -4.35 7.67
CA VAL A 127 3.89 -5.55 8.52
C VAL A 127 4.74 -5.30 9.77
N GLU A 128 5.94 -4.73 9.60
CA GLU A 128 6.81 -4.37 10.72
C GLU A 128 6.14 -3.36 11.66
N GLY A 129 5.53 -2.32 11.09
CA GLY A 129 4.78 -1.32 11.84
C GLY A 129 3.61 -1.92 12.62
N THR A 130 2.86 -2.84 12.00
CA THR A 130 1.71 -3.52 12.61
C THR A 130 2.12 -4.51 13.70
N MET A 131 3.14 -5.35 13.43
CA MET A 131 3.71 -6.26 14.44
C MET A 131 4.15 -5.49 15.68
N GLY A 132 4.79 -4.34 15.49
CA GLY A 132 5.27 -3.47 16.56
C GLY A 132 4.18 -2.71 17.32
N GLN A 133 2.89 -2.92 17.03
CA GLN A 133 1.77 -2.39 17.83
C GLN A 133 1.35 -3.34 18.96
N TYR A 134 1.80 -4.60 18.94
CA TYR A 134 1.42 -5.56 19.95
C TYR A 134 2.21 -5.33 21.24
N ASP A 135 1.51 -5.17 22.36
CA ASP A 135 2.11 -5.06 23.70
C ASP A 135 2.21 -6.46 24.33
N HIS A 136 3.43 -6.98 24.47
CA HIS A 136 3.70 -8.28 25.06
C HIS A 136 3.56 -8.34 26.58
N SER A 137 3.32 -7.22 27.26
CA SER A 137 3.22 -7.15 28.73
C SER A 137 2.04 -7.97 29.28
N SER A 138 1.02 -8.22 28.48
CA SER A 138 -0.11 -9.09 28.80
C SER A 138 0.20 -10.59 28.73
N GLY A 139 1.41 -10.97 28.29
CA GLY A 139 1.86 -12.37 28.16
C GLY A 139 1.40 -13.06 26.86
N GLY A 140 0.65 -12.38 26.00
CA GLY A 140 0.28 -12.85 24.67
C GLY A 140 1.40 -12.66 23.65
N GLU A 141 1.11 -12.99 22.38
CA GLU A 141 2.06 -12.93 21.27
C GLU A 141 1.36 -12.49 19.98
N ILE A 142 2.14 -11.94 19.05
CA ILE A 142 1.70 -11.72 17.67
C ILE A 142 2.57 -12.57 16.71
N TYR A 143 1.92 -13.24 15.80
CA TYR A 143 2.53 -14.16 14.85
C TYR A 143 2.33 -13.65 13.43
N LEU A 144 3.35 -13.78 12.58
CA LEU A 144 3.24 -13.52 11.15
C LEU A 144 2.99 -14.82 10.40
N VAL A 145 2.05 -14.82 9.46
CA VAL A 145 1.82 -15.88 8.48
C VAL A 145 1.70 -15.29 7.09
N GLU A 146 2.27 -15.95 6.09
CA GLU A 146 2.20 -15.54 4.69
C GLU A 146 1.27 -16.43 3.87
N ASP A 147 1.27 -17.73 4.17
CA ASP A 147 0.51 -18.74 3.43
C ASP A 147 -0.08 -19.83 4.34
N GLU A 148 -0.81 -20.80 3.73
CA GLU A 148 -1.44 -21.90 4.42
C GLU A 148 -0.41 -22.87 5.09
N LYS A 149 0.84 -22.89 4.61
CA LYS A 149 1.91 -23.72 5.21
C LYS A 149 2.37 -23.16 6.54
N ASP A 150 2.44 -21.83 6.63
CA ASP A 150 2.76 -21.15 7.89
C ASP A 150 1.67 -21.44 8.93
N VAL A 151 0.40 -21.41 8.51
CA VAL A 151 -0.74 -21.75 9.38
C VAL A 151 -0.61 -23.19 9.91
N ALA A 152 -0.25 -24.16 9.07
CA ALA A 152 -0.08 -25.55 9.47
C ALA A 152 1.05 -25.77 10.50
N ASN A 153 2.07 -24.91 10.47
CA ASN A 153 3.22 -24.95 11.38
C ASN A 153 3.06 -24.06 12.61
N LEU A 154 2.01 -23.23 12.66
CA LEU A 154 1.80 -22.25 13.72
C LEU A 154 1.60 -22.93 15.09
N ARG A 155 2.22 -22.38 16.12
CA ARG A 155 2.06 -22.81 17.50
C ARG A 155 1.67 -21.61 18.35
N VAL A 156 0.44 -21.60 18.81
CA VAL A 156 -0.13 -20.55 19.69
C VAL A 156 -0.21 -21.05 21.12
N LYS A 157 -0.19 -20.14 22.08
CA LYS A 157 -0.29 -20.47 23.52
C LYS A 157 -1.71 -20.83 23.94
N ASP A 158 -2.70 -20.03 23.49
CA ASP A 158 -4.11 -20.20 23.83
C ASP A 158 -5.01 -20.10 22.57
N PRO A 159 -5.33 -21.23 21.93
CA PRO A 159 -6.20 -21.23 20.73
C PRO A 159 -7.60 -20.62 20.96
N SER A 160 -8.09 -20.60 22.22
CA SER A 160 -9.41 -20.04 22.54
C SER A 160 -9.43 -18.51 22.57
N LYS A 161 -8.24 -17.87 22.64
CA LYS A 161 -8.07 -16.42 22.69
C LYS A 161 -7.23 -15.92 21.52
N LEU A 162 -7.59 -16.33 20.32
CA LEU A 162 -6.87 -15.99 19.12
C LEU A 162 -7.67 -15.00 18.27
N SER A 163 -6.98 -14.05 17.64
CA SER A 163 -7.55 -13.15 16.68
C SER A 163 -6.62 -13.02 15.48
N TYR A 164 -7.14 -12.54 14.34
CA TYR A 164 -6.28 -12.23 13.19
C TYR A 164 -6.58 -10.84 12.62
N VAL A 165 -5.58 -10.28 12.00
CA VAL A 165 -5.62 -9.07 11.14
C VAL A 165 -4.85 -9.34 9.86
N THR A 166 -4.99 -8.47 8.86
CA THR A 166 -4.25 -8.62 7.61
C THR A 166 -3.54 -7.32 7.20
N GLN A 167 -2.47 -7.45 6.45
CA GLN A 167 -1.89 -6.33 5.69
C GLN A 167 -2.93 -5.81 4.70
N THR A 168 -2.92 -4.49 4.44
CA THR A 168 -3.98 -3.83 3.65
C THR A 168 -3.89 -4.05 2.13
N THR A 169 -2.75 -4.56 1.64
CA THR A 169 -2.43 -4.64 0.20
C THR A 169 -2.24 -6.07 -0.32
N LEU A 170 -2.85 -7.06 0.33
CA LEU A 170 -2.75 -8.46 -0.06
C LEU A 170 -3.66 -8.81 -1.25
N SER A 171 -3.39 -9.98 -1.84
CA SER A 171 -4.32 -10.65 -2.75
C SER A 171 -5.58 -11.08 -1.98
N MET A 172 -6.75 -10.69 -2.48
CA MET A 172 -8.05 -11.07 -1.89
C MET A 172 -8.22 -12.59 -1.83
N ASP A 173 -7.91 -13.26 -2.95
CA ASP A 173 -8.13 -14.69 -3.10
C ASP A 173 -7.14 -15.51 -2.24
N ASP A 174 -5.87 -15.09 -2.17
CA ASP A 174 -4.86 -15.77 -1.35
C ASP A 174 -5.16 -15.59 0.14
N THR A 175 -5.52 -14.37 0.54
CA THR A 175 -5.88 -14.07 1.94
C THR A 175 -7.10 -14.88 2.38
N ALA A 176 -8.11 -15.05 1.52
CA ALA A 176 -9.27 -15.89 1.82
C ALA A 176 -8.87 -17.32 2.15
N ARG A 177 -7.95 -17.93 1.36
CA ARG A 177 -7.45 -19.30 1.64
C ARG A 177 -6.72 -19.40 2.97
N VAL A 178 -5.87 -18.41 3.29
CA VAL A 178 -5.16 -18.37 4.59
C VAL A 178 -6.15 -18.24 5.74
N ILE A 179 -7.18 -17.39 5.61
CA ILE A 179 -8.24 -17.24 6.63
C ILE A 179 -9.03 -18.54 6.80
N ASP A 180 -9.36 -19.23 5.71
CA ASP A 180 -10.07 -20.53 5.79
C ASP A 180 -9.20 -21.57 6.51
N ALA A 181 -7.91 -21.66 6.19
CA ALA A 181 -6.97 -22.54 6.89
C ALA A 181 -6.85 -22.18 8.39
N LEU A 182 -6.84 -20.89 8.73
CA LEU A 182 -6.85 -20.45 10.12
C LEU A 182 -8.13 -20.89 10.85
N ARG A 183 -9.29 -20.77 10.24
CA ARG A 183 -10.58 -21.19 10.81
C ARG A 183 -10.69 -22.70 10.98
N GLU A 184 -10.12 -23.46 10.05
CA GLU A 184 -10.05 -24.92 10.17
C GLU A 184 -9.16 -25.36 11.34
N ASN A 185 -7.99 -24.72 11.51
CA ASN A 185 -7.07 -25.05 12.60
C ASN A 185 -7.48 -24.47 13.95
N PHE A 186 -8.14 -23.31 13.95
CA PHE A 186 -8.53 -22.55 15.15
C PHE A 186 -10.00 -22.10 15.02
N PRO A 187 -10.98 -22.99 15.29
CA PRO A 187 -12.41 -22.69 15.04
C PRO A 187 -12.96 -21.49 15.82
N GLU A 188 -12.33 -21.10 16.94
CA GLU A 188 -12.75 -19.96 17.77
C GLU A 188 -12.03 -18.64 17.41
N ILE A 189 -11.19 -18.64 16.36
CA ILE A 189 -10.45 -17.45 15.95
C ILE A 189 -11.37 -16.31 15.57
N GLN A 190 -11.06 -15.11 16.04
CA GLN A 190 -11.84 -13.91 15.74
C GLN A 190 -11.13 -13.04 14.69
N GLY A 191 -11.84 -12.70 13.63
CA GLY A 191 -11.35 -11.75 12.62
C GLY A 191 -11.82 -10.32 12.90
N PRO A 192 -11.32 -9.37 12.09
CA PRO A 192 -11.75 -7.98 12.11
C PRO A 192 -13.24 -7.86 11.78
N ARG A 193 -13.90 -6.81 12.33
CA ARG A 193 -15.33 -6.55 12.03
C ARG A 193 -15.59 -6.16 10.57
N LYS A 194 -14.61 -5.55 9.94
CA LYS A 194 -14.58 -5.20 8.51
C LYS A 194 -13.23 -5.63 7.98
N ASP A 195 -13.20 -6.08 6.75
CA ASP A 195 -11.97 -6.51 6.08
C ASP A 195 -10.86 -5.46 6.23
N ASP A 196 -9.64 -5.93 6.45
CA ASP A 196 -8.45 -5.09 6.55
C ASP A 196 -7.87 -4.76 5.18
N ILE A 197 -8.04 -5.66 4.18
CA ILE A 197 -7.65 -5.34 2.80
C ILE A 197 -8.45 -4.11 2.37
N CYS A 198 -7.72 -3.04 2.05
CA CYS A 198 -8.34 -1.74 1.85
C CYS A 198 -9.19 -1.69 0.55
N TYR A 199 -10.18 -0.79 0.52
CA TYR A 199 -11.06 -0.60 -0.63
C TYR A 199 -10.28 -0.40 -1.94
N ALA A 200 -9.17 0.34 -1.88
CA ALA A 200 -8.37 0.64 -3.06
C ALA A 200 -7.71 -0.62 -3.63
N THR A 201 -7.21 -1.50 -2.77
CA THR A 201 -6.68 -2.81 -3.16
C THR A 201 -7.76 -3.69 -3.76
N GLN A 202 -8.92 -3.78 -3.11
CA GLN A 202 -10.05 -4.58 -3.59
C GLN A 202 -10.54 -4.08 -4.96
N ASN A 203 -10.83 -2.78 -5.08
CA ASN A 203 -11.36 -2.21 -6.32
C ASN A 203 -10.40 -2.38 -7.51
N ARG A 204 -9.08 -2.22 -7.29
CA ARG A 204 -8.10 -2.41 -8.36
C ARG A 204 -7.96 -3.87 -8.77
N GLN A 205 -8.05 -4.81 -7.82
CA GLN A 205 -8.09 -6.24 -8.14
C GLN A 205 -9.36 -6.60 -8.91
N ASP A 206 -10.52 -6.07 -8.51
CA ASP A 206 -11.78 -6.27 -9.24
C ASP A 206 -11.69 -5.72 -10.68
N ALA A 207 -11.10 -4.53 -10.86
CA ALA A 207 -10.89 -3.94 -12.19
C ALA A 207 -9.95 -4.80 -13.07
N VAL A 208 -8.90 -5.37 -12.49
CA VAL A 208 -8.01 -6.31 -13.22
C VAL A 208 -8.76 -7.60 -13.57
N LYS A 209 -9.54 -8.17 -12.65
CA LYS A 209 -10.37 -9.36 -12.92
C LYS A 209 -11.32 -9.14 -14.10
N GLN A 210 -11.92 -7.94 -14.17
CA GLN A 210 -12.82 -7.57 -15.26
C GLN A 210 -12.08 -7.40 -16.60
N LEU A 211 -10.87 -6.84 -16.57
CA LEU A 211 -10.13 -6.44 -17.78
C LEU A 211 -9.25 -7.56 -18.35
N ALA A 212 -8.58 -8.35 -17.50
CA ALA A 212 -7.58 -9.31 -17.91
C ALA A 212 -8.13 -10.37 -18.88
N GLY A 213 -9.34 -10.88 -18.64
CA GLY A 213 -9.96 -11.89 -19.52
C GLY A 213 -10.23 -11.41 -20.96
N ASP A 214 -10.27 -10.10 -21.19
CA ASP A 214 -10.58 -9.46 -22.46
C ASP A 214 -9.33 -8.91 -23.19
N CYS A 215 -8.15 -9.07 -22.61
CA CYS A 215 -6.90 -8.54 -23.16
C CYS A 215 -5.89 -9.64 -23.46
N ASP A 216 -5.09 -9.43 -24.52
CA ASP A 216 -4.01 -10.35 -24.90
C ASP A 216 -2.74 -10.12 -24.02
N LEU A 217 -2.68 -8.97 -23.35
CA LEU A 217 -1.55 -8.53 -22.52
C LEU A 217 -2.04 -7.50 -21.49
N MET A 218 -1.45 -7.53 -20.30
CA MET A 218 -1.66 -6.49 -19.28
C MET A 218 -0.36 -5.75 -18.96
N LEU A 219 -0.41 -4.43 -18.90
CA LEU A 219 0.63 -3.58 -18.34
C LEU A 219 0.16 -3.01 -17.00
N VAL A 220 0.95 -3.25 -15.97
CA VAL A 220 0.71 -2.73 -14.63
C VAL A 220 1.74 -1.63 -14.34
N VAL A 221 1.29 -0.40 -14.24
CA VAL A 221 2.15 0.75 -13.91
C VAL A 221 2.37 0.76 -12.39
N GLY A 222 3.63 0.65 -11.96
CA GLY A 222 3.99 0.62 -10.55
C GLY A 222 5.41 0.15 -10.32
N SER A 223 5.93 0.37 -9.12
CA SER A 223 7.29 0.00 -8.75
C SER A 223 7.38 -1.43 -8.21
N PRO A 224 8.51 -2.13 -8.41
CA PRO A 224 8.69 -3.54 -8.00
C PRO A 224 8.52 -3.78 -6.49
N ASN A 225 8.80 -2.79 -5.66
CA ASN A 225 8.63 -2.87 -4.20
C ASN A 225 7.19 -2.55 -3.74
N SER A 226 6.27 -2.21 -4.65
CA SER A 226 4.86 -2.00 -4.33
C SER A 226 4.11 -3.32 -4.24
N SER A 227 3.70 -3.72 -3.04
CA SER A 227 2.88 -4.92 -2.81
C SER A 227 1.60 -4.89 -3.66
N ASN A 228 0.85 -3.79 -3.64
CA ASN A 228 -0.37 -3.66 -4.44
C ASN A 228 -0.11 -3.87 -5.94
N SER A 229 0.93 -3.24 -6.51
CA SER A 229 1.23 -3.37 -7.95
C SER A 229 1.59 -4.80 -8.34
N ASN A 230 2.40 -5.49 -7.50
CA ASN A 230 2.72 -6.90 -7.73
C ASN A 230 1.47 -7.78 -7.72
N ARG A 231 0.55 -7.57 -6.76
CA ARG A 231 -0.71 -8.35 -6.71
C ARG A 231 -1.56 -8.19 -7.96
N LEU A 232 -1.58 -7.00 -8.57
CA LEU A 232 -2.32 -6.77 -9.83
C LEU A 232 -1.69 -7.56 -11.00
N ARG A 233 -0.35 -7.55 -11.12
CA ARG A 233 0.37 -8.34 -12.12
C ARG A 233 0.10 -9.83 -11.96
N GLU A 234 0.32 -10.35 -10.75
CA GLU A 234 0.12 -11.77 -10.46
C GLU A 234 -1.32 -12.23 -10.67
N LEU A 235 -2.28 -11.36 -10.37
CA LEU A 235 -3.69 -11.65 -10.61
C LEU A 235 -3.98 -11.81 -12.10
N ALA A 236 -3.47 -10.91 -12.95
CA ALA A 236 -3.62 -11.02 -14.40
C ALA A 236 -2.98 -12.31 -14.95
N GLU A 237 -1.76 -12.64 -14.48
CA GLU A 237 -1.07 -13.88 -14.86
C GLU A 237 -1.86 -15.15 -14.44
N ARG A 238 -2.42 -15.15 -13.24
CA ARG A 238 -3.28 -16.26 -12.76
C ARG A 238 -4.55 -16.41 -13.57
N MET A 239 -5.07 -15.34 -14.14
CA MET A 239 -6.21 -15.37 -15.06
C MET A 239 -5.82 -15.83 -16.48
N GLY A 240 -4.55 -16.11 -16.73
CA GLY A 240 -4.03 -16.57 -18.00
C GLY A 240 -3.61 -15.48 -18.97
N THR A 241 -3.60 -14.22 -18.55
CA THR A 241 -3.17 -13.08 -19.37
C THR A 241 -1.75 -12.68 -19.00
N PRO A 242 -0.78 -12.72 -19.95
CA PRO A 242 0.57 -12.23 -19.72
C PRO A 242 0.55 -10.82 -19.15
N ALA A 243 1.35 -10.55 -18.12
CA ALA A 243 1.35 -9.26 -17.47
C ALA A 243 2.76 -8.79 -17.11
N TYR A 244 3.04 -7.51 -17.33
CA TYR A 244 4.32 -6.89 -16.99
C TYR A 244 4.12 -5.72 -16.04
N LEU A 245 4.95 -5.68 -15.00
CA LEU A 245 5.04 -4.55 -14.07
C LEU A 245 6.12 -3.59 -14.58
N ILE A 246 5.76 -2.34 -14.77
CA ILE A 246 6.65 -1.31 -15.31
C ILE A 246 6.59 -0.01 -14.49
N ASP A 247 7.75 0.58 -14.18
CA ASP A 247 7.84 1.89 -13.54
C ASP A 247 7.58 3.05 -14.52
N LYS A 248 7.90 2.85 -15.80
CA LYS A 248 7.86 3.91 -16.83
C LYS A 248 7.65 3.36 -18.22
N ALA A 249 7.13 4.19 -19.10
CA ALA A 249 6.80 3.86 -20.49
C ALA A 249 7.99 3.31 -21.30
N SER A 250 9.22 3.76 -21.00
CA SER A 250 10.44 3.30 -21.71
C SER A 250 10.83 1.84 -21.43
N GLN A 251 10.16 1.18 -20.46
CA GLN A 251 10.36 -0.24 -20.19
C GLN A 251 9.46 -1.15 -21.05
N ILE A 252 8.59 -0.57 -21.87
CA ILE A 252 7.76 -1.34 -22.81
C ILE A 252 8.66 -1.85 -23.93
N GLU A 253 8.78 -3.17 -24.02
CA GLU A 253 9.48 -3.85 -25.11
C GLU A 253 8.50 -4.11 -26.26
N SER A 254 8.90 -3.73 -27.50
CA SER A 254 8.03 -3.89 -28.67
C SER A 254 7.61 -5.33 -28.90
N GLU A 255 8.50 -6.28 -28.61
CA GLU A 255 8.28 -7.71 -28.73
C GLU A 255 7.09 -8.21 -27.90
N TRP A 256 6.79 -7.57 -26.76
CA TRP A 256 5.62 -7.93 -25.95
C TRP A 256 4.30 -7.69 -26.70
N LEU A 257 4.31 -6.75 -27.65
CA LEU A 257 3.12 -6.31 -28.39
C LEU A 257 2.93 -7.08 -29.71
N ASP A 258 3.91 -7.92 -30.11
CA ASP A 258 3.86 -8.66 -31.36
C ASP A 258 2.64 -9.58 -31.43
N GLY A 259 1.80 -9.37 -32.43
CA GLY A 259 0.58 -10.13 -32.65
C GLY A 259 -0.56 -9.86 -31.67
N LYS A 260 -0.40 -8.90 -30.73
CA LYS A 260 -1.43 -8.52 -29.78
C LYS A 260 -2.48 -7.60 -30.41
N ARG A 261 -3.75 -7.90 -30.16
CA ARG A 261 -4.89 -7.10 -30.64
C ARG A 261 -5.41 -6.15 -29.57
N SER A 262 -5.21 -6.51 -28.30
CA SER A 262 -5.69 -5.75 -27.14
C SER A 262 -4.66 -5.74 -26.01
N VAL A 263 -4.42 -4.56 -25.44
CA VAL A 263 -3.55 -4.34 -24.28
C VAL A 263 -4.34 -3.66 -23.19
N GLY A 264 -4.42 -4.30 -22.04
CA GLY A 264 -4.99 -3.71 -20.82
C GLY A 264 -3.92 -2.93 -20.06
N VAL A 265 -4.28 -1.76 -19.56
CA VAL A 265 -3.42 -0.93 -18.72
C VAL A 265 -4.10 -0.69 -17.38
N THR A 266 -3.39 -1.00 -16.30
CA THR A 266 -3.77 -0.67 -14.94
C THR A 266 -2.62 -0.01 -14.20
N ALA A 267 -2.87 0.49 -13.01
CA ALA A 267 -1.84 1.11 -12.18
C ALA A 267 -2.09 0.81 -10.71
N GLY A 268 -1.00 0.53 -9.98
CA GLY A 268 -1.06 0.33 -8.54
C GLY A 268 -1.47 1.61 -7.79
N ALA A 269 -1.93 1.44 -6.56
CA ALA A 269 -2.45 2.52 -5.71
C ALA A 269 -1.42 3.61 -5.37
N SER A 270 -0.14 3.39 -5.66
CA SER A 270 0.95 4.35 -5.47
C SER A 270 1.51 4.93 -6.78
N ALA A 271 0.94 4.58 -7.94
CA ALA A 271 1.37 5.08 -9.25
C ALA A 271 0.54 6.30 -9.67
N PRO A 272 1.19 7.44 -9.96
CA PRO A 272 0.49 8.64 -10.41
C PRO A 272 -0.02 8.51 -11.85
N GLU A 273 -1.12 9.18 -12.16
CA GLU A 273 -1.77 9.13 -13.48
C GLU A 273 -0.86 9.64 -14.61
N VAL A 274 0.12 10.51 -14.32
CA VAL A 274 1.10 10.96 -15.33
C VAL A 274 1.87 9.79 -15.93
N LEU A 275 2.26 8.80 -15.13
CA LEU A 275 2.96 7.62 -15.64
C LEU A 275 2.05 6.73 -16.49
N VAL A 276 0.76 6.65 -16.17
CA VAL A 276 -0.24 5.96 -16.99
C VAL A 276 -0.38 6.65 -18.35
N ASN A 277 -0.46 7.97 -18.36
CA ASN A 277 -0.55 8.76 -19.58
C ASN A 277 0.68 8.61 -20.48
N ASP A 278 1.89 8.52 -19.88
CA ASP A 278 3.12 8.24 -20.60
C ASP A 278 3.08 6.84 -21.25
N VAL A 279 2.59 5.83 -20.53
CA VAL A 279 2.41 4.47 -21.06
C VAL A 279 1.40 4.46 -22.20
N ILE A 280 0.28 5.14 -22.07
CA ILE A 280 -0.73 5.28 -23.15
C ILE A 280 -0.10 5.95 -24.38
N SER A 281 0.63 7.04 -24.19
CA SER A 281 1.31 7.75 -25.27
C SER A 281 2.30 6.82 -26.00
N ARG A 282 3.08 6.06 -25.25
CA ARG A 282 4.03 5.10 -25.82
C ARG A 282 3.33 3.97 -26.58
N LEU A 283 2.24 3.43 -26.07
CA LEU A 283 1.46 2.40 -26.77
C LEU A 283 0.88 2.95 -28.09
N ARG A 284 0.46 4.21 -28.12
CA ARG A 284 -0.03 4.86 -29.34
C ARG A 284 1.06 5.06 -30.38
N GLU A 285 2.28 5.44 -29.98
CA GLU A 285 3.44 5.50 -30.86
C GLU A 285 3.74 4.13 -31.49
N LEU A 286 3.49 3.04 -30.74
CA LEU A 286 3.66 1.66 -31.18
C LEU A 286 2.44 1.10 -31.96
N GLY A 287 1.51 1.96 -32.40
CA GLY A 287 0.37 1.60 -33.24
C GLY A 287 -0.91 1.24 -32.47
N GLY A 288 -1.02 1.66 -31.21
CA GLY A 288 -2.24 1.55 -30.43
C GLY A 288 -3.29 2.57 -30.83
N ASP A 289 -4.56 2.20 -30.67
CA ASP A 289 -5.73 3.07 -30.87
C ASP A 289 -5.89 4.08 -29.74
N LEU A 290 -6.93 4.89 -29.77
CA LEU A 290 -7.31 5.70 -28.63
C LEU A 290 -7.71 4.80 -27.45
N PRO A 291 -7.30 5.15 -26.21
CA PRO A 291 -7.64 4.33 -25.05
C PRO A 291 -9.14 4.34 -24.76
N GLU A 292 -9.67 3.18 -24.37
CA GLU A 292 -11.03 3.02 -23.89
C GLU A 292 -10.99 2.62 -22.40
N GLU A 293 -11.67 3.40 -21.57
CA GLU A 293 -11.77 3.10 -20.14
C GLU A 293 -12.97 2.18 -19.88
N ILE A 294 -12.76 1.08 -19.15
CA ILE A 294 -13.86 0.21 -18.74
C ILE A 294 -14.72 0.88 -17.67
N ALA A 295 -16.01 0.50 -17.60
CA ALA A 295 -16.86 0.90 -16.49
C ALA A 295 -16.30 0.39 -15.16
N GLY A 296 -16.22 1.24 -14.15
CA GLY A 296 -15.63 0.92 -12.87
C GLY A 296 -16.35 1.54 -11.69
N ARG A 297 -15.76 1.40 -10.49
CA ARG A 297 -16.29 2.00 -9.27
C ARG A 297 -15.73 3.40 -9.06
N GLU A 298 -16.59 4.35 -8.72
CA GLU A 298 -16.15 5.65 -8.22
C GLU A 298 -15.61 5.53 -6.81
N GLU A 299 -14.49 6.18 -6.55
CA GLU A 299 -13.85 6.26 -5.23
C GLU A 299 -13.97 7.70 -4.71
N ASN A 300 -14.89 7.92 -3.76
CA ASN A 300 -15.20 9.25 -3.18
C ASN A 300 -14.64 9.39 -1.77
N ILE A 301 -13.52 8.73 -1.47
CA ILE A 301 -12.89 8.74 -0.15
C ILE A 301 -11.85 9.86 -0.11
N VAL A 302 -11.93 10.69 0.93
CA VAL A 302 -10.96 11.74 1.22
C VAL A 302 -10.54 11.65 2.68
N PHE A 303 -9.25 11.67 2.95
CA PHE A 303 -8.72 11.69 4.30
C PHE A 303 -8.22 13.07 4.71
N SER A 304 -8.52 13.44 5.94
CA SER A 304 -8.14 14.74 6.48
C SER A 304 -6.62 14.88 6.66
N MET A 305 -6.12 16.06 6.33
CA MET A 305 -4.74 16.50 6.61
C MET A 305 -4.54 16.82 8.10
N PRO A 306 -3.32 16.69 8.66
CA PRO A 306 -2.96 17.24 9.95
C PRO A 306 -3.28 18.75 10.01
N ARG A 307 -3.78 19.22 11.16
CA ARG A 307 -4.23 20.63 11.29
C ARG A 307 -3.15 21.66 10.93
N GLU A 308 -1.92 21.43 11.36
CA GLU A 308 -0.78 22.32 11.11
C GLU A 308 -0.38 22.45 9.63
N LEU A 309 -0.81 21.49 8.79
CA LEU A 309 -0.54 21.46 7.35
C LEU A 309 -1.75 21.91 6.51
N ARG A 310 -2.88 22.22 7.15
CA ARG A 310 -4.01 22.86 6.46
C ARG A 310 -3.67 24.33 6.25
N ILE A 311 -3.44 24.73 5.01
CA ILE A 311 -3.39 26.15 4.67
C ILE A 311 -4.87 26.57 4.63
N ASP A 312 -5.31 27.33 5.63
CA ASP A 312 -6.57 28.04 5.51
C ASP A 312 -6.40 29.03 4.36
N ALA A 313 -7.33 29.02 3.41
CA ALA A 313 -7.33 29.85 2.20
C ALA A 313 -7.52 31.35 2.50
N VAL A 314 -7.16 31.84 3.68
CA VAL A 314 -7.48 33.17 4.19
C VAL A 314 -6.24 34.07 4.40
N ASP A 315 -5.01 33.57 4.28
CA ASP A 315 -3.81 34.41 4.49
C ASP A 315 -3.02 34.73 3.19
N VAL A 316 -3.73 34.95 2.07
CA VAL A 316 -3.18 35.58 0.89
C VAL A 316 -4.01 36.82 0.58
N SER A 317 -3.87 37.84 1.43
CA SER A 317 -4.34 39.17 1.16
C SER A 317 -3.23 40.19 1.40
#